data_9058822fa399c5a0b82313ffb77177c7
#
_entry.id   9058822fa399c5a0b82313ffb77177c7
#
_cell.length_a   1.000
_cell.length_b   1.000
_cell.length_c   1.000
_cell.angle_alpha   90.00
_cell.angle_beta   90.00
_cell.angle_gamma   90.00
#
_symmetry.space_group_name_H-M   'P 1'
#
loop_
_entity.id
_entity.type
_entity.pdbx_description
1 polymer ?
#
loop_
_entity_poly.entity_id
_entity_poly.type
_entity_poly.pdbx_seq_one_letter_code
_entity_poly.pdbx_strand_id
1 'polypeptide(L)'
;MKSLTRIAIILSVALPSFVLAQDSKDSKLIDDSKNARAEFTKTDNLMQSLFDNSAGYVIFPNVGKGAMGIGGAAGNGILFEKGTEVGKASMKQVSVGFQFGGQVYREVIFFEDGAALDRFKQNKIEFTARASAVAVKSGAAANVKYADGVMVFTQEKGGLMYEASIGGQKFNYTPF
;
A
#
# COMPACT_ATOMS: atom_id res chain seq x y z
N MET A 1 -20.64 -70.18 7.33
CA MET A 1 -20.72 -69.19 6.24
C MET A 1 -20.62 -67.83 6.87
N LYS A 2 -19.43 -67.16 6.82
CA LYS A 2 -19.18 -65.84 7.42
C LYS A 2 -19.12 -64.82 6.30
N SER A 3 -20.10 -63.92 6.28
CA SER A 3 -20.16 -62.77 5.35
C SER A 3 -19.20 -61.69 5.82
N LEU A 4 -18.21 -61.34 4.99
CA LEU A 4 -17.27 -60.23 5.17
C LEU A 4 -17.85 -58.97 4.52
N THR A 5 -18.43 -58.08 5.28
CA THR A 5 -18.87 -56.74 4.85
C THR A 5 -17.64 -55.85 4.67
N ARG A 6 -17.32 -55.51 3.41
CA ARG A 6 -16.25 -54.55 3.07
C ARG A 6 -16.81 -53.15 3.24
N ILE A 7 -16.36 -52.42 4.25
CA ILE A 7 -16.61 -51.00 4.43
C ILE A 7 -15.63 -50.22 3.54
N ALA A 8 -16.14 -49.61 2.48
CA ALA A 8 -15.40 -48.70 1.65
C ALA A 8 -15.36 -47.30 2.34
N ILE A 9 -14.22 -46.93 2.86
CA ILE A 9 -13.97 -45.56 3.37
C ILE A 9 -13.76 -44.64 2.18
N ILE A 10 -14.74 -43.81 1.85
CA ILE A 10 -14.60 -42.74 0.87
C ILE A 10 -13.89 -41.58 1.60
N LEU A 11 -12.61 -41.44 1.33
CA LEU A 11 -11.80 -40.29 1.78
C LEU A 11 -12.15 -39.11 0.85
N SER A 12 -13.07 -38.26 1.25
CA SER A 12 -13.38 -37.00 0.55
C SER A 12 -12.21 -36.02 0.78
N VAL A 13 -11.37 -35.85 -0.24
CA VAL A 13 -10.37 -34.83 -0.31
C VAL A 13 -11.09 -33.48 -0.53
N ALA A 14 -11.30 -32.73 0.54
CA ALA A 14 -11.75 -31.34 0.45
C ALA A 14 -10.57 -30.50 -0.08
N LEU A 15 -10.58 -30.19 -1.39
CA LEU A 15 -9.62 -29.27 -2.02
C LEU A 15 -9.82 -27.86 -1.48
N PRO A 16 -8.74 -27.13 -1.16
CA PRO A 16 -8.83 -25.83 -0.52
C PRO A 16 -9.29 -24.76 -1.52
N SER A 17 -10.55 -24.37 -1.43
CA SER A 17 -11.11 -23.21 -2.16
C SER A 17 -10.49 -21.85 -1.73
N PHE A 18 -9.62 -21.84 -0.75
CA PHE A 18 -8.98 -20.63 -0.21
C PHE A 18 -7.89 -20.05 -1.12
N VAL A 19 -7.19 -20.87 -1.91
CA VAL A 19 -6.06 -20.40 -2.76
C VAL A 19 -6.57 -19.49 -3.88
N LEU A 20 -7.64 -19.87 -4.57
CA LEU A 20 -8.17 -19.10 -5.71
C LEU A 20 -8.73 -17.72 -5.29
N ALA A 21 -9.25 -17.60 -4.07
CA ALA A 21 -9.77 -16.31 -3.57
C ALA A 21 -8.66 -15.33 -3.17
N GLN A 22 -7.49 -15.83 -2.75
CA GLN A 22 -6.33 -15.01 -2.42
C GLN A 22 -5.71 -14.44 -3.69
N ASP A 23 -5.48 -15.28 -4.72
CA ASP A 23 -4.90 -14.86 -6.01
C ASP A 23 -5.75 -13.77 -6.69
N SER A 24 -7.07 -13.86 -6.62
CA SER A 24 -7.97 -12.84 -7.20
C SER A 24 -7.89 -11.50 -6.48
N LYS A 25 -7.70 -11.49 -5.15
CA LYS A 25 -7.54 -10.25 -4.36
C LYS A 25 -6.18 -9.61 -4.60
N ASP A 26 -5.13 -10.42 -4.73
CA ASP A 26 -3.78 -9.94 -4.99
C ASP A 26 -3.68 -9.34 -6.39
N SER A 27 -4.24 -10.02 -7.40
CA SER A 27 -4.32 -9.50 -8.78
C SER A 27 -5.05 -8.16 -8.83
N LYS A 28 -6.21 -8.05 -8.15
CA LYS A 28 -6.95 -6.80 -8.07
C LYS A 28 -6.14 -5.68 -7.40
N LEU A 29 -5.42 -5.96 -6.32
CA LEU A 29 -4.59 -4.97 -5.64
C LEU A 29 -3.43 -4.49 -6.51
N ILE A 30 -2.82 -5.39 -7.28
CA ILE A 30 -1.78 -5.06 -8.27
C ILE A 30 -2.35 -4.12 -9.34
N ASP A 31 -3.50 -4.45 -9.93
CA ASP A 31 -4.15 -3.62 -10.94
C ASP A 31 -4.55 -2.25 -10.39
N ASP A 32 -5.14 -2.19 -9.19
CA ASP A 32 -5.48 -0.94 -8.50
C ASP A 32 -4.22 -0.09 -8.25
N SER A 33 -3.08 -0.71 -7.93
CA SER A 33 -1.79 -0.01 -7.70
C SER A 33 -1.20 0.53 -9.00
N LYS A 34 -1.28 -0.22 -10.12
CA LYS A 34 -0.87 0.25 -11.46
C LYS A 34 -1.74 1.41 -11.92
N ASN A 35 -3.05 1.34 -11.71
CA ASN A 35 -3.98 2.43 -12.01
C ASN A 35 -3.66 3.68 -11.16
N ALA A 36 -3.35 3.49 -9.87
CA ALA A 36 -2.95 4.60 -9.00
C ALA A 36 -1.65 5.26 -9.48
N ARG A 37 -0.64 4.48 -9.93
CA ARG A 37 0.58 5.01 -10.55
C ARG A 37 0.25 5.90 -11.75
N ALA A 38 -0.62 5.43 -12.65
CA ALA A 38 -1.05 6.21 -13.82
C ALA A 38 -1.74 7.53 -13.44
N GLU A 39 -2.59 7.51 -12.41
CA GLU A 39 -3.27 8.71 -11.92
C GLU A 39 -2.29 9.72 -11.28
N PHE A 40 -1.27 9.27 -10.53
CA PHE A 40 -0.20 10.13 -10.03
C PHE A 40 0.55 10.81 -11.17
N THR A 41 0.99 10.05 -12.18
CA THR A 41 1.73 10.57 -13.34
C THR A 41 0.86 11.50 -14.19
N LYS A 42 -0.43 11.22 -14.34
CA LYS A 42 -1.37 12.07 -15.06
C LYS A 42 -1.55 13.43 -14.38
N THR A 43 -1.53 13.46 -13.05
CA THR A 43 -1.70 14.70 -12.28
C THR A 43 -0.41 15.53 -12.25
N ASP A 44 0.73 14.88 -12.13
CA ASP A 44 2.05 15.50 -12.19
C ASP A 44 3.01 14.61 -13.00
N ASN A 45 3.38 15.04 -14.21
CA ASN A 45 4.26 14.29 -15.10
C ASN A 45 5.67 14.10 -14.53
N LEU A 46 6.10 14.94 -13.58
CA LEU A 46 7.39 14.79 -12.90
C LEU A 46 7.42 13.53 -12.01
N MET A 47 6.27 13.00 -11.61
CA MET A 47 6.17 11.74 -10.88
C MET A 47 6.74 10.56 -11.67
N GLN A 48 6.68 10.60 -13.02
CA GLN A 48 7.26 9.54 -13.86
C GLN A 48 8.75 9.34 -13.56
N SER A 49 9.51 10.44 -13.46
CA SER A 49 10.93 10.38 -13.13
C SER A 49 11.20 9.74 -11.76
N LEU A 50 10.33 9.98 -10.76
CA LEU A 50 10.45 9.35 -9.45
C LEU A 50 10.18 7.85 -9.52
N PHE A 51 9.16 7.42 -10.27
CA PHE A 51 8.88 6.00 -10.50
C PHE A 51 10.02 5.26 -11.21
N ASP A 52 10.73 5.94 -12.12
CA ASP A 52 11.78 5.32 -12.92
C ASP A 52 13.14 5.32 -12.21
N ASN A 53 13.42 6.29 -11.33
CA ASN A 53 14.75 6.49 -10.76
C ASN A 53 14.86 6.13 -9.26
N SER A 54 13.77 5.94 -8.52
CA SER A 54 13.84 5.48 -7.14
C SER A 54 14.35 4.04 -7.04
N ALA A 55 14.95 3.66 -5.92
CA ALA A 55 15.37 2.28 -5.65
C ALA A 55 14.17 1.31 -5.62
N GLY A 56 13.01 1.82 -5.21
CA GLY A 56 11.72 1.15 -5.22
C GLY A 56 10.64 2.10 -4.73
N TYR A 57 9.39 1.66 -4.81
CA TYR A 57 8.27 2.42 -4.29
C TYR A 57 7.13 1.50 -3.88
N VAL A 58 6.37 1.90 -2.86
CA VAL A 58 5.13 1.23 -2.47
C VAL A 58 3.94 2.12 -2.78
N ILE A 59 2.90 1.55 -3.40
CA ILE A 59 1.66 2.25 -3.71
C ILE A 59 0.52 1.65 -2.89
N PHE A 60 -0.17 2.50 -2.13
CA PHE A 60 -1.44 2.21 -1.47
C PHE A 60 -2.57 2.85 -2.28
N PRO A 61 -3.26 2.10 -3.15
CA PRO A 61 -4.25 2.67 -4.08
C PRO A 61 -5.51 3.16 -3.38
N ASN A 62 -5.77 2.66 -2.17
CA ASN A 62 -6.94 2.99 -1.36
C ASN A 62 -6.56 3.04 0.12
N VAL A 63 -6.40 4.25 0.64
CA VAL A 63 -6.23 4.50 2.07
C VAL A 63 -7.51 5.13 2.60
N GLY A 64 -8.21 4.44 3.49
CA GLY A 64 -9.44 4.92 4.11
C GLY A 64 -9.16 5.55 5.47
N LYS A 65 -9.55 6.82 5.67
CA LYS A 65 -9.58 7.48 6.98
C LYS A 65 -10.90 7.14 7.68
N GLY A 66 -10.84 6.94 8.99
CA GLY A 66 -12.03 6.61 9.80
C GLY A 66 -12.37 5.12 9.87
N ALA A 67 -11.64 4.24 9.17
CA ALA A 67 -11.89 2.80 9.13
C ALA A 67 -11.69 2.08 10.47
N MET A 68 -11.13 2.74 11.48
CA MET A 68 -10.81 2.15 12.79
C MET A 68 -11.60 2.72 13.96
N GLY A 69 -12.62 3.54 13.73
CA GLY A 69 -13.53 4.03 14.80
C GLY A 69 -12.93 5.04 15.79
N ILE A 70 -11.61 5.30 15.76
CA ILE A 70 -10.88 6.16 16.71
C ILE A 70 -9.94 7.12 15.96
N GLY A 71 -10.35 7.61 14.79
CA GLY A 71 -9.49 8.54 14.03
C GLY A 71 -8.18 7.88 13.57
N GLY A 72 -8.26 6.99 12.61
CA GLY A 72 -7.12 6.32 12.00
C GLY A 72 -7.26 6.19 10.50
N ALA A 73 -6.21 5.72 9.83
CA ALA A 73 -6.25 5.34 8.43
C ALA A 73 -5.67 3.93 8.25
N ALA A 74 -6.13 3.23 7.23
CA ALA A 74 -5.59 1.93 6.87
C ALA A 74 -5.65 1.73 5.35
N GLY A 75 -4.70 0.98 4.81
CA GLY A 75 -4.63 0.64 3.40
C GLY A 75 -3.76 -0.59 3.14
N ASN A 76 -4.02 -1.23 2.00
CA ASN A 76 -3.15 -2.27 1.46
C ASN A 76 -2.49 -1.74 0.18
N GLY A 77 -1.27 -2.16 -0.08
CA GLY A 77 -0.49 -1.70 -1.21
C GLY A 77 0.45 -2.76 -1.76
N ILE A 78 1.09 -2.42 -2.87
CA ILE A 78 2.09 -3.25 -3.55
C ILE A 78 3.43 -2.52 -3.54
N LEU A 79 4.49 -3.25 -3.16
CA LEU A 79 5.86 -2.81 -3.30
C LEU A 79 6.40 -3.19 -4.68
N PHE A 80 6.98 -2.22 -5.33
CA PHE A 80 7.65 -2.36 -6.63
C PHE A 80 9.14 -2.09 -6.51
N GLU A 81 9.95 -2.93 -7.12
CA GLU A 81 11.37 -2.71 -7.35
C GLU A 81 11.66 -2.74 -8.84
N LYS A 82 12.29 -1.68 -9.34
CA LYS A 82 12.59 -1.55 -10.79
C LYS A 82 11.35 -1.84 -11.67
N GLY A 83 10.18 -1.42 -11.19
CA GLY A 83 8.90 -1.61 -11.89
C GLY A 83 8.27 -3.00 -11.76
N THR A 84 8.89 -3.95 -11.06
CA THR A 84 8.36 -5.30 -10.81
C THR A 84 7.72 -5.38 -9.44
N GLU A 85 6.57 -6.05 -9.34
CA GLU A 85 5.89 -6.31 -8.08
C GLU A 85 6.67 -7.35 -7.26
N VAL A 86 7.09 -6.99 -6.05
CA VAL A 86 7.91 -7.88 -5.20
C VAL A 86 7.23 -8.29 -3.90
N GLY A 87 6.09 -7.72 -3.59
CA GLY A 87 5.33 -8.11 -2.41
C GLY A 87 4.20 -7.16 -2.05
N LYS A 88 3.46 -7.53 -1.04
CA LYS A 88 2.35 -6.78 -0.46
C LYS A 88 2.78 -5.96 0.73
N ALA A 89 2.14 -4.83 0.93
CA ALA A 89 2.29 -4.04 2.14
C ALA A 89 0.92 -3.72 2.74
N SER A 90 0.85 -3.66 4.05
CA SER A 90 -0.27 -3.05 4.75
C SER A 90 0.19 -1.85 5.54
N MET A 91 -0.63 -0.83 5.60
CA MET A 91 -0.39 0.40 6.36
C MET A 91 -1.50 0.59 7.38
N LYS A 92 -1.12 0.98 8.59
CA LYS A 92 -2.04 1.44 9.63
C LYS A 92 -1.51 2.74 10.21
N GLN A 93 -2.38 3.71 10.40
CA GLN A 93 -2.08 4.98 11.03
C GLN A 93 -3.02 5.19 12.20
N VAL A 94 -2.47 5.53 13.35
CA VAL A 94 -3.25 5.99 14.51
C VAL A 94 -3.03 7.50 14.61
N SER A 95 -4.05 8.29 14.31
CA SER A 95 -4.00 9.74 14.46
C SER A 95 -4.75 10.16 15.71
N VAL A 96 -4.08 10.98 16.53
CA VAL A 96 -4.71 11.66 17.66
C VAL A 96 -5.31 12.95 17.13
N GLY A 97 -6.59 12.94 16.81
CA GLY A 97 -7.29 14.13 16.34
C GLY A 97 -8.65 13.78 15.71
N PHE A 98 -9.65 14.57 16.03
CA PHE A 98 -10.97 14.49 15.41
C PHE A 98 -10.87 15.00 13.97
N GLN A 99 -10.89 14.09 12.99
CA GLN A 99 -11.17 14.46 11.61
C GLN A 99 -12.54 13.92 11.24
N PHE A 100 -13.49 14.83 11.08
CA PHE A 100 -14.83 14.50 10.59
C PHE A 100 -14.75 14.18 9.08
N GLY A 101 -15.32 13.02 8.71
CA GLY A 101 -15.50 12.60 7.32
C GLY A 101 -14.59 11.44 6.91
N GLY A 102 -15.20 10.40 6.34
CA GLY A 102 -14.48 9.31 5.68
C GLY A 102 -13.85 9.82 4.39
N GLN A 103 -12.54 9.99 4.36
CA GLN A 103 -11.79 10.35 3.16
C GLN A 103 -11.07 9.11 2.64
N VAL A 104 -11.06 8.94 1.33
CA VAL A 104 -10.27 7.92 0.64
C VAL A 104 -9.23 8.63 -0.23
N TYR A 105 -7.98 8.25 -0.07
CA TYR A 105 -6.88 8.81 -0.85
C TYR A 105 -5.95 7.70 -1.34
N ARG A 106 -5.08 8.03 -2.29
CA ARG A 106 -3.95 7.21 -2.71
C ARG A 106 -2.70 7.73 -2.02
N GLU A 107 -1.77 6.83 -1.71
CA GLU A 107 -0.48 7.19 -1.19
C GLU A 107 0.62 6.44 -1.94
N VAL A 108 1.72 7.11 -2.23
CA VAL A 108 2.95 6.49 -2.73
C VAL A 108 4.12 6.93 -1.88
N ILE A 109 4.97 5.96 -1.52
CA ILE A 109 6.23 6.18 -0.82
C ILE A 109 7.34 5.74 -1.75
N PHE A 110 8.24 6.66 -2.10
CA PHE A 110 9.46 6.37 -2.84
C PHE A 110 10.63 6.16 -1.88
N PHE A 111 11.50 5.23 -2.22
CA PHE A 111 12.73 4.93 -1.50
C PHE A 111 13.92 5.45 -2.30
N GLU A 112 14.77 6.28 -1.67
CA GLU A 112 15.92 6.92 -2.30
C GLU A 112 16.97 5.89 -2.72
N ASP A 113 17.23 4.93 -1.84
CA ASP A 113 18.27 3.93 -1.99
C ASP A 113 17.84 2.55 -1.47
N GLY A 114 18.72 1.56 -1.66
CA GLY A 114 18.50 0.20 -1.18
C GLY A 114 18.39 0.11 0.34
N ALA A 115 19.07 0.97 1.10
CA ALA A 115 19.03 0.94 2.56
C ALA A 115 17.66 1.38 3.09
N ALA A 116 17.05 2.41 2.48
CA ALA A 116 15.69 2.84 2.82
C ALA A 116 14.65 1.76 2.45
N LEU A 117 14.81 1.14 1.28
CA LEU A 117 13.96 0.06 0.83
C LEU A 117 14.05 -1.17 1.76
N ASP A 118 15.25 -1.55 2.19
CA ASP A 118 15.46 -2.68 3.11
C ASP A 118 14.87 -2.40 4.50
N ARG A 119 14.94 -1.15 4.98
CA ARG A 119 14.25 -0.76 6.22
C ARG A 119 12.74 -0.96 6.11
N PHE A 120 12.15 -0.62 4.95
CA PHE A 120 10.73 -0.85 4.72
C PHE A 120 10.40 -2.34 4.72
N LYS A 121 11.14 -3.18 3.99
CA LYS A 121 10.97 -4.64 3.96
C LYS A 121 11.12 -5.29 5.33
N GLN A 122 11.93 -4.71 6.20
CA GLN A 122 12.12 -5.18 7.58
C GLN A 122 11.08 -4.60 8.56
N ASN A 123 10.08 -3.87 8.07
CA ASN A 123 9.05 -3.19 8.89
C ASN A 123 9.63 -2.17 9.88
N LYS A 124 10.76 -1.54 9.52
CA LYS A 124 11.50 -0.59 10.38
C LYS A 124 11.26 0.88 10.00
N ILE A 125 10.35 1.16 9.06
CA ILE A 125 9.93 2.53 8.75
C ILE A 125 8.70 2.86 9.58
N GLU A 126 8.81 3.95 10.33
CA GLU A 126 7.72 4.55 11.07
C GLU A 126 7.84 6.08 10.93
N PHE A 127 6.76 6.73 10.53
CA PHE A 127 6.77 8.17 10.40
C PHE A 127 6.54 8.84 11.76
N THR A 128 7.35 9.84 12.06
CA THR A 128 7.19 10.66 13.26
C THR A 128 5.83 11.36 13.28
N ALA A 129 5.35 11.76 14.46
CA ALA A 129 4.05 12.42 14.62
C ALA A 129 3.90 13.73 13.81
N ARG A 130 5.02 14.32 13.35
CA ARG A 130 5.05 15.57 12.54
C ARG A 130 5.28 15.30 11.05
N ALA A 131 5.40 14.04 10.64
CA ALA A 131 5.61 13.74 9.23
C ALA A 131 4.36 14.10 8.42
N SER A 132 4.55 14.73 7.29
CA SER A 132 3.52 15.06 6.32
C SER A 132 3.90 14.56 4.93
N ALA A 133 2.89 14.19 4.15
CA ALA A 133 3.02 13.86 2.75
C ALA A 133 2.66 15.07 1.90
N VAL A 134 3.24 15.13 0.70
CA VAL A 134 2.92 16.18 -0.27
C VAL A 134 1.68 15.77 -1.05
N ALA A 135 0.68 16.66 -1.08
CA ALA A 135 -0.48 16.47 -1.95
C ALA A 135 -0.10 16.68 -3.41
N VAL A 136 -0.38 15.67 -4.24
CA VAL A 136 -0.01 15.71 -5.66
C VAL A 136 -0.92 16.66 -6.42
N LYS A 137 -0.30 17.66 -7.02
CA LYS A 137 -0.85 18.60 -8.00
C LYS A 137 0.23 18.89 -9.04
N SER A 138 -0.12 19.47 -10.16
CA SER A 138 0.85 19.79 -11.21
C SER A 138 2.08 20.53 -10.67
N GLY A 139 3.27 20.00 -10.93
CA GLY A 139 4.56 20.53 -10.48
C GLY A 139 4.87 20.31 -8.99
N ALA A 140 4.07 19.55 -8.26
CA ALA A 140 4.31 19.29 -6.83
C ALA A 140 5.62 18.54 -6.59
N ALA A 141 5.96 17.58 -7.46
CA ALA A 141 7.15 16.75 -7.33
C ALA A 141 8.47 17.52 -7.51
N ALA A 142 8.46 18.70 -8.16
CA ALA A 142 9.67 19.47 -8.47
C ALA A 142 10.45 19.94 -7.22
N ASN A 143 9.75 20.17 -6.11
CA ASN A 143 10.31 20.80 -4.91
C ASN A 143 10.41 19.87 -3.71
N VAL A 144 10.07 18.58 -3.88
CA VAL A 144 10.11 17.61 -2.79
C VAL A 144 11.50 16.97 -2.74
N LYS A 145 11.99 16.78 -1.52
CA LYS A 145 13.26 16.09 -1.27
C LYS A 145 13.04 14.87 -0.41
N TYR A 146 13.91 13.89 -0.55
CA TYR A 146 13.94 12.75 0.37
C TYR A 146 14.25 13.23 1.80
N ALA A 147 13.50 12.68 2.73
CA ALA A 147 13.72 12.84 4.18
C ALA A 147 13.89 11.44 4.77
N ASP A 148 15.00 11.18 5.42
CA ASP A 148 15.36 9.86 5.93
C ASP A 148 15.28 8.74 4.87
N GLY A 149 15.62 9.08 3.61
CA GLY A 149 15.62 8.17 2.48
C GLY A 149 14.23 7.86 1.91
N VAL A 150 13.18 8.57 2.33
CA VAL A 150 11.82 8.40 1.80
C VAL A 150 11.22 9.72 1.32
N MET A 151 10.33 9.62 0.35
CA MET A 151 9.54 10.74 -0.19
C MET A 151 8.10 10.27 -0.34
N VAL A 152 7.14 10.98 0.26
CA VAL A 152 5.75 10.54 0.33
C VAL A 152 4.83 11.53 -0.36
N PHE A 153 3.98 10.99 -1.23
CA PHE A 153 2.94 11.75 -1.90
C PHE A 153 1.56 11.13 -1.65
N THR A 154 0.56 11.99 -1.56
CA THR A 154 -0.84 11.60 -1.46
C THR A 154 -1.68 12.27 -2.53
N GLN A 155 -2.75 11.59 -2.95
CA GLN A 155 -3.73 12.11 -3.89
C GLN A 155 -5.13 11.70 -3.44
N GLU A 156 -6.00 12.68 -3.20
CA GLU A 156 -7.39 12.42 -2.83
C GLU A 156 -8.21 11.89 -4.01
N LYS A 157 -9.15 10.99 -3.72
CA LYS A 157 -10.06 10.41 -4.70
C LYS A 157 -11.41 11.14 -4.73
N GLY A 158 -11.43 12.43 -4.99
CA GLY A 158 -12.70 13.14 -5.12
C GLY A 158 -12.79 14.50 -4.41
N GLY A 159 -11.67 15.15 -4.19
CA GLY A 159 -11.63 16.47 -3.58
C GLY A 159 -10.25 17.13 -3.70
N LEU A 160 -10.06 18.26 -3.02
CA LEU A 160 -8.78 18.94 -2.93
C LEU A 160 -8.15 18.61 -1.58
N MET A 161 -7.05 17.86 -1.58
CA MET A 161 -6.22 17.67 -0.40
C MET A 161 -5.07 18.66 -0.45
N TYR A 162 -4.92 19.46 0.60
CA TYR A 162 -3.83 20.43 0.68
C TYR A 162 -2.58 19.84 1.33
N GLU A 163 -2.77 18.99 2.33
CA GLU A 163 -1.70 18.29 3.06
C GLU A 163 -2.27 17.07 3.76
N ALA A 164 -1.53 15.96 3.75
CA ALA A 164 -1.89 14.77 4.52
C ALA A 164 -0.87 14.55 5.63
N SER A 165 -1.33 14.55 6.88
CA SER A 165 -0.51 14.03 7.98
C SER A 165 -0.36 12.52 7.83
N ILE A 166 0.88 12.05 7.78
CA ILE A 166 1.25 10.62 7.74
C ILE A 166 1.91 10.19 9.06
N GLY A 167 1.96 11.08 10.04
CA GLY A 167 2.55 10.79 11.35
C GLY A 167 1.88 9.58 12.01
N GLY A 168 2.69 8.70 12.57
CA GLY A 168 2.25 7.48 13.23
C GLY A 168 1.83 6.35 12.27
N GLN A 169 2.14 6.45 10.98
CA GLN A 169 2.00 5.33 10.07
C GLN A 169 3.01 4.23 10.37
N LYS A 170 2.52 3.00 10.40
CA LYS A 170 3.29 1.76 10.54
C LYS A 170 2.98 0.84 9.38
N PHE A 171 3.98 0.14 8.91
CA PHE A 171 3.90 -0.72 7.75
C PHE A 171 4.22 -2.16 8.10
N ASN A 172 3.59 -3.08 7.37
CA ASN A 172 3.96 -4.50 7.40
C ASN A 172 4.08 -4.99 5.96
N TYR A 173 5.25 -5.50 5.60
CA TYR A 173 5.59 -6.04 4.30
C TYR A 173 5.56 -7.56 4.31
N THR A 174 5.09 -8.16 3.21
CA THR A 174 5.11 -9.61 2.96
C THR A 174 5.52 -9.82 1.50
N PRO A 175 6.63 -10.52 1.22
CA PRO A 175 7.03 -10.84 -0.15
C PRO A 175 6.01 -11.77 -0.83
N PHE A 176 6.00 -11.74 -2.16
CA PHE A 176 5.26 -12.73 -2.98
C PHE A 176 5.93 -14.08 -2.97
#